data_f2f950d28c690e8fa2d121df708f6edc
#
_entry.id   f2f950d28c690e8fa2d121df708f6edc
#
_cell.length_a   1.000
_cell.length_b   1.000
_cell.length_c   1.000
_cell.angle_alpha   90.00
_cell.angle_beta   90.00
_cell.angle_gamma   90.00
#
_symmetry.space_group_name_H-M   'P 1'
#
loop_
_entity.id
_entity.type
_entity.pdbx_description
1 polymer ?
#
loop_
_entity_poly.entity_id
_entity_poly.type
_entity_poly.pdbx_seq_one_letter_code
_entity_poly.pdbx_strand_id
1 'polypeptide(L)'
;MARKRYSPEQIIGYLREVEVLLAKGGTIGVVCRKIGITEQTYYRWRRDYGSLSVDQAKRLKEVEKENTRLKRLVAELSLDKSILKEVAEGKY
;
A
#
# COMPACT_ATOMS: atom_id res chain seq x y z
N MET A 1 -11.17 -11.33 -13.76
CA MET A 1 -10.16 -10.31 -14.10
C MET A 1 -9.32 -9.96 -12.90
N ALA A 2 -8.02 -9.94 -13.07
CA ALA A 2 -7.13 -9.49 -12.03
C ALA A 2 -7.33 -8.00 -11.78
N ARG A 3 -7.56 -7.60 -10.53
CA ARG A 3 -7.60 -6.18 -10.17
C ARG A 3 -6.19 -5.61 -10.27
N LYS A 4 -6.04 -4.49 -10.96
CA LYS A 4 -4.78 -3.77 -10.96
C LYS A 4 -4.50 -3.26 -9.55
N ARG A 5 -3.33 -3.58 -9.05
CA ARG A 5 -2.87 -3.05 -7.77
C ARG A 5 -1.91 -1.89 -8.05
N TYR A 6 -2.16 -0.79 -7.37
CA TYR A 6 -1.34 0.40 -7.49
C TYR A 6 -0.50 0.57 -6.23
N SER A 7 0.78 0.94 -6.41
CA SER A 7 1.62 1.30 -5.27
C SER A 7 1.20 2.68 -4.73
N PRO A 8 1.51 2.98 -3.46
CA PRO A 8 1.23 4.31 -2.91
C PRO A 8 1.82 5.45 -3.73
N GLU A 9 3.01 5.26 -4.29
CA GLU A 9 3.65 6.25 -5.17
C GLU A 9 2.82 6.51 -6.43
N GLN A 10 2.33 5.44 -7.06
CA GLN A 10 1.48 5.54 -8.24
C GLN A 10 0.17 6.24 -7.92
N ILE A 11 -0.45 5.91 -6.79
CA ILE A 11 -1.69 6.53 -6.34
C ILE A 11 -1.52 8.04 -6.17
N ILE A 12 -0.45 8.47 -5.53
CA ILE A 12 -0.19 9.90 -5.32
C ILE A 12 0.09 10.59 -6.65
N GLY A 13 0.82 9.93 -7.55
CA GLY A 13 1.04 10.43 -8.90
C GLY A 13 -0.26 10.67 -9.65
N TYR A 14 -1.18 9.71 -9.61
CA TYR A 14 -2.51 9.84 -10.22
C TYR A 14 -3.35 10.94 -9.56
N LEU A 15 -3.31 11.07 -8.24
CA LEU A 15 -4.03 12.13 -7.54
C LEU A 15 -3.56 13.52 -7.98
N ARG A 16 -2.26 13.72 -8.15
CA ARG A 16 -1.71 14.98 -8.65
C ARG A 16 -2.11 15.23 -10.09
N GLU A 17 -2.08 14.21 -10.93
CA GLU A 17 -2.53 14.31 -12.31
C GLU A 17 -4.01 14.70 -12.39
N VAL A 18 -4.85 14.13 -11.54
CA VAL A 18 -6.27 14.51 -11.41
C VAL A 18 -6.40 15.99 -11.04
N GLU A 19 -5.64 16.46 -10.05
CA GLU A 19 -5.67 17.87 -9.64
C GLU A 19 -5.31 18.81 -10.79
N VAL A 20 -4.28 18.48 -11.55
CA VAL A 20 -3.86 19.28 -12.70
C VAL A 20 -4.96 19.31 -13.76
N LEU A 21 -5.57 18.17 -14.08
CA LEU A 21 -6.63 18.09 -15.08
C LEU A 21 -7.90 18.81 -14.63
N LEU A 22 -8.24 18.73 -13.34
CA LEU A 22 -9.37 19.48 -12.79
C LEU A 22 -9.12 20.99 -12.85
N ALA A 23 -7.90 21.45 -12.58
CA ALA A 23 -7.52 22.84 -12.69
C ALA A 23 -7.64 23.36 -14.12
N LYS A 24 -7.51 22.49 -15.11
CA LYS A 24 -7.69 22.82 -16.53
C LYS A 24 -9.16 22.81 -16.98
N GLY A 25 -10.09 22.59 -16.07
CA GLY A 25 -11.53 22.60 -16.35
C GLY A 25 -12.17 21.26 -16.60
N GLY A 26 -11.46 20.15 -16.35
CA GLY A 26 -12.04 18.82 -16.45
C GLY A 26 -12.97 18.50 -15.29
N THR A 27 -13.85 17.52 -15.48
CA THR A 27 -14.70 17.00 -14.42
C THR A 27 -14.10 15.74 -13.83
N ILE A 28 -14.46 15.40 -12.59
CA ILE A 28 -13.95 14.21 -11.90
C ILE A 28 -14.25 12.95 -12.71
N GLY A 29 -15.47 12.80 -13.24
CA GLY A 29 -15.85 11.63 -14.02
C GLY A 29 -15.02 11.45 -15.29
N VAL A 30 -14.79 12.53 -16.03
CA VAL A 30 -14.00 12.51 -17.26
C VAL A 30 -12.52 12.20 -16.94
N VAL A 31 -11.97 12.83 -15.91
CA VAL A 31 -10.57 12.64 -15.53
C VAL A 31 -10.33 11.21 -15.04
N CYS A 32 -11.19 10.68 -14.21
CA CYS A 32 -11.10 9.30 -13.73
C CYS A 32 -11.17 8.29 -14.88
N ARG A 33 -12.04 8.54 -15.85
CA ARG A 33 -12.16 7.69 -17.04
C ARG A 33 -10.86 7.73 -17.85
N LYS A 34 -10.25 8.89 -17.97
CA LYS A 34 -8.98 9.08 -18.69
C LYS A 34 -7.84 8.32 -18.05
N ILE A 35 -7.80 8.29 -16.73
CA ILE A 35 -6.79 7.58 -15.95
C ILE A 35 -7.09 6.06 -15.89
N GLY A 36 -8.36 5.69 -16.03
CA GLY A 36 -8.79 4.29 -15.98
C GLY A 36 -9.18 3.81 -14.60
N ILE A 37 -9.69 4.72 -13.76
CA ILE A 37 -10.19 4.40 -12.41
C ILE A 37 -11.65 4.84 -12.29
N THR A 38 -12.35 4.31 -11.27
CA THR A 38 -13.69 4.73 -10.93
C THR A 38 -13.65 5.97 -10.03
N GLU A 39 -14.74 6.72 -9.97
CA GLU A 39 -14.86 7.84 -9.05
C GLU A 39 -14.73 7.40 -7.59
N GLN A 40 -15.30 6.23 -7.25
CA GLN A 40 -15.20 5.65 -5.92
C GLN A 40 -13.74 5.39 -5.53
N THR A 41 -12.96 4.84 -6.46
CA THR A 41 -11.52 4.61 -6.26
C THR A 41 -10.78 5.93 -6.05
N TYR A 42 -11.11 6.96 -6.84
CA TYR A 42 -10.52 8.29 -6.70
C TYR A 42 -10.78 8.88 -5.31
N TYR A 43 -12.04 8.84 -4.84
CA TYR A 43 -12.38 9.40 -3.52
C TYR A 43 -11.73 8.63 -2.39
N ARG A 44 -11.63 7.31 -2.51
CA ARG A 44 -10.92 6.48 -1.53
C ARG A 44 -9.44 6.84 -1.48
N TRP A 45 -8.79 6.99 -2.62
CA TRP A 45 -7.38 7.37 -2.71
C TRP A 45 -7.14 8.76 -2.14
N ARG A 46 -8.02 9.69 -2.45
CA ARG A 46 -7.94 11.05 -1.93
C ARG A 46 -8.03 11.08 -0.40
N ARG A 47 -8.92 10.29 0.17
CA ARG A 47 -9.07 10.16 1.61
C ARG A 47 -7.82 9.55 2.25
N ASP A 48 -7.28 8.48 1.67
CA ASP A 48 -6.20 7.70 2.27
C ASP A 48 -4.82 8.31 1.99
N TYR A 49 -4.61 8.92 0.83
CA TYR A 49 -3.30 9.39 0.36
C TYR A 49 -3.23 10.85 -0.03
N GLY A 50 -4.32 11.58 0.01
CA GLY A 50 -4.40 12.95 -0.51
C GLY A 50 -3.47 13.95 0.16
N SER A 51 -3.10 13.72 1.42
CA SER A 51 -2.20 14.59 2.17
C SER A 51 -0.73 14.16 2.10
N LEU A 52 -0.43 13.04 1.43
CA LEU A 52 0.92 12.49 1.37
C LEU A 52 1.69 13.02 0.17
N SER A 53 3.00 13.24 0.35
CA SER A 53 3.93 13.51 -0.74
C SER A 53 4.44 12.19 -1.33
N VAL A 54 5.08 12.25 -2.50
CA VAL A 54 5.72 11.08 -3.13
C VAL A 54 6.77 10.47 -2.19
N ASP A 55 7.55 11.31 -1.50
CA ASP A 55 8.57 10.84 -0.57
C ASP A 55 7.97 10.11 0.62
N GLN A 56 6.85 10.62 1.15
CA GLN A 56 6.12 9.96 2.22
C GLN A 56 5.54 8.62 1.77
N ALA A 57 5.06 8.55 0.52
CA ALA A 57 4.57 7.28 -0.06
C ALA A 57 5.67 6.25 -0.19
N LYS A 58 6.87 6.66 -0.60
CA LYS A 58 8.03 5.78 -0.65
C LYS A 58 8.39 5.24 0.73
N ARG A 59 8.39 6.10 1.73
CA ARG A 59 8.65 5.70 3.12
C ARG A 59 7.60 4.72 3.63
N LEU A 60 6.33 4.95 3.32
CA LEU A 60 5.25 4.05 3.69
C LEU A 60 5.46 2.66 3.09
N LYS A 61 5.82 2.61 1.81
CA LYS A 61 6.10 1.36 1.11
C LYS A 61 7.28 0.60 1.75
N GLU A 62 8.34 1.31 2.09
CA GLU A 62 9.51 0.74 2.77
C GLU A 62 9.15 0.22 4.16
N VAL A 63 8.35 0.96 4.91
CA VAL A 63 7.88 0.56 6.24
C VAL A 63 7.00 -0.68 6.16
N GLU A 64 6.10 -0.75 5.20
CA GLU A 64 5.26 -1.93 4.99
C GLU A 64 6.09 -3.17 4.66
N LYS A 65 7.08 -3.01 3.79
CA LYS A 65 8.01 -4.08 3.40
C LYS A 65 8.82 -4.57 4.61
N GLU A 66 9.36 -3.65 5.39
CA GLU A 66 10.12 -3.96 6.60
C GLU A 66 9.24 -4.62 7.66
N ASN A 67 8.00 -4.17 7.81
CA ASN A 67 7.04 -4.76 8.74
C ASN A 67 6.75 -6.22 8.36
N THR A 68 6.55 -6.51 7.08
CA THR A 68 6.34 -7.88 6.60
C THR A 68 7.56 -8.75 6.89
N ARG A 69 8.76 -8.24 6.65
CA ARG A 69 10.01 -8.94 6.94
C ARG A 69 10.15 -9.23 8.43
N LEU A 70 9.89 -8.25 9.27
CA LEU A 70 9.96 -8.40 10.72
C LEU A 70 8.96 -9.42 11.25
N LYS A 71 7.73 -9.40 10.73
CA LYS A 71 6.70 -10.39 11.10
C LYS A 71 7.15 -11.81 10.76
N ARG A 72 7.78 -11.99 9.61
CA ARG A 72 8.33 -13.28 9.20
C ARG A 72 9.42 -13.74 10.14
N LEU A 73 10.36 -12.86 10.47
CA LEU A 73 11.45 -13.19 11.41
C LEU A 73 10.92 -13.55 12.79
N VAL A 74 9.95 -12.82 13.30
CA VAL A 74 9.32 -13.12 14.59
C VAL A 74 8.66 -14.50 14.56
N ALA A 75 7.96 -14.83 13.48
CA ALA A 75 7.32 -16.13 13.32
C ALA A 75 8.35 -17.26 13.31
N GLU A 76 9.46 -17.10 12.58
CA GLU A 76 10.54 -18.08 12.54
C GLU A 76 11.20 -18.27 13.91
N LEU A 77 11.50 -17.17 14.61
CA LEU A 77 12.07 -17.22 15.95
C LEU A 77 11.12 -17.89 16.95
N SER A 78 9.84 -17.60 16.87
CA SER A 78 8.83 -18.22 17.75
C SER A 78 8.73 -19.73 17.51
N LEU A 79 8.80 -20.15 16.24
CA LEU A 79 8.79 -21.56 15.88
C LEU A 79 10.03 -22.27 16.40
N ASP A 80 11.22 -21.69 16.21
CA ASP A 80 12.48 -22.23 16.69
C ASP A 80 12.47 -22.37 18.22
N LYS A 81 11.94 -21.39 18.91
CA LYS A 81 11.80 -21.40 20.36
C LYS A 81 10.89 -22.54 20.82
N SER A 82 9.78 -22.79 20.13
CA SER A 82 8.88 -23.89 20.42
C SER A 82 9.57 -25.25 20.23
N ILE A 83 10.31 -25.41 19.15
CA ILE A 83 11.06 -26.64 18.87
C ILE A 83 12.11 -26.89 19.94
N LEU A 84 12.87 -25.88 20.31
CA LEU A 84 13.87 -25.98 21.36
C LEU A 84 13.26 -26.34 22.71
N LYS A 85 12.09 -25.79 23.01
CA LYS A 85 11.37 -26.12 24.23
C LYS A 85 10.93 -27.58 24.25
N GLU A 86 10.40 -28.11 23.15
CA GLU A 86 10.00 -29.49 23.02
C GLU A 86 11.17 -30.44 23.21
N VAL A 87 12.30 -30.13 22.60
CA VAL A 87 13.53 -30.94 22.75
C VAL A 87 13.99 -30.95 24.22
N ALA A 88 14.01 -29.79 24.88
CA ALA A 88 14.41 -29.67 26.29
C ALA A 88 13.45 -30.41 27.22
N GLU A 89 12.19 -30.54 26.89
CA GLU A 89 11.19 -31.25 27.66
C GLU A 89 11.14 -32.74 27.32
N GLY A 90 11.95 -33.21 26.35
CA GLY A 90 11.99 -34.61 25.92
C GLY A 90 10.78 -35.04 25.11
N LYS A 91 10.06 -34.13 24.53
CA LYS A 91 8.88 -34.37 23.67
C LYS A 91 9.30 -34.36 22.20
N TYR A 92 9.57 -35.50 21.67
CA TYR A 92 9.97 -35.66 20.27
C TYR A 92 8.84 -36.23 19.43
#